data_e329b9cff7527cd7715c979055377f99
#
_entry.id   e329b9cff7527cd7715c979055377f99
#
_cell.length_a   1.000
_cell.length_b   1.000
_cell.length_c   1.000
_cell.angle_alpha   90.00
_cell.angle_beta   90.00
_cell.angle_gamma   90.00
#
_symmetry.space_group_name_H-M   'P 1'
#
loop_
_entity.id
_entity.type
_entity.pdbx_description
1 polymer ?
#
loop_
_entity_poly.entity_id
_entity_poly.type
_entity_poly.pdbx_seq_one_letter_code
_entity_poly.pdbx_strand_id
1 'polypeptide(L)' 'MTISSHLTELKRKHEALSEKVEAAQRSPSADGLSIVELKKQKLRLKEEITKLDS' A
#
# COMPACT_ATOMS: atom_id res chain seq x y z
N MET A 1 2.05 -17.76 12.55
CA MET A 1 2.77 -16.48 12.42
C MET A 1 2.52 -15.59 13.64
N THR A 2 3.52 -14.89 14.06
CA THR A 2 3.37 -13.93 15.15
C THR A 2 2.80 -12.61 14.61
N ILE A 3 2.27 -11.78 15.52
CA ILE A 3 1.81 -10.43 15.17
C ILE A 3 2.94 -9.63 14.52
N SER A 4 4.16 -9.81 15.03
CA SER A 4 5.33 -9.14 14.49
C SER A 4 5.61 -9.49 13.03
N SER A 5 5.51 -10.78 12.68
CA SER A 5 5.70 -11.24 11.31
C SER A 5 4.60 -10.71 10.39
N HIS A 6 3.36 -10.72 10.89
CA HIS A 6 2.22 -10.21 10.13
C HIS A 6 2.37 -8.71 9.85
N LEU A 7 2.79 -7.96 10.85
CA LEU A 7 3.02 -6.53 10.72
C LEU A 7 4.13 -6.24 9.69
N THR A 8 5.19 -7.02 9.71
CA THR A 8 6.28 -6.89 8.73
C THR A 8 5.79 -7.12 7.32
N GLU A 9 4.96 -8.15 7.11
CA GLU A 9 4.37 -8.42 5.80
C GLU A 9 3.48 -7.28 5.33
N LEU A 10 2.66 -6.73 6.21
CA LEU A 10 1.81 -5.59 5.86
C LEU A 10 2.63 -4.37 5.47
N LYS A 11 3.71 -4.10 6.19
CA LYS A 11 4.60 -3.00 5.88
C LYS A 11 5.26 -3.18 4.51
N ARG A 12 5.68 -4.39 4.18
CA ARG A 12 6.25 -4.70 2.87
C ARG A 12 5.25 -4.49 1.74
N LYS A 13 4.02 -4.94 1.95
CA LYS A 13 2.95 -4.74 0.96
C LYS A 13 2.65 -3.26 0.78
N HIS A 14 2.61 -2.52 1.87
CA HIS A 14 2.39 -1.08 1.81
C HIS A 14 3.49 -0.38 1.00
N GLU A 15 4.73 -0.75 1.24
CA GLU A 15 5.87 -0.21 0.52
C GLU A 15 5.81 -0.55 -0.97
N ALA A 16 5.48 -1.79 -1.30
CA ALA A 16 5.33 -2.21 -2.69
C ALA A 16 4.22 -1.43 -3.41
N LEU A 17 3.08 -1.24 -2.73
CA LEU A 17 1.99 -0.43 -3.28
C LEU A 17 2.39 1.03 -3.45
N SER A 18 3.16 1.57 -2.51
CA SER A 18 3.66 2.93 -2.60
C SER A 18 4.51 3.12 -3.86
N GLU A 19 5.39 2.17 -4.15
CA GLU A 19 6.20 2.19 -5.36
C GLU A 19 5.35 2.09 -6.62
N LYS A 20 4.33 1.25 -6.59
CA LYS A 20 3.40 1.13 -7.72
C LYS A 20 2.64 2.42 -7.97
N VAL A 21 2.21 3.09 -6.91
CA VAL A 21 1.52 4.38 -7.03
C VAL A 21 2.46 5.41 -7.66
N GLU A 22 3.68 5.49 -7.20
CA GLU A 22 4.66 6.42 -7.76
C GLU A 22 4.93 6.15 -9.24
N ALA A 23 5.10 4.89 -9.60
CA ALA A 23 5.32 4.49 -10.98
C ALA A 23 4.10 4.85 -11.85
N ALA A 24 2.91 4.59 -11.35
CA ALA A 24 1.67 4.92 -12.07
C ALA A 24 1.52 6.43 -12.28
N GLN A 25 1.86 7.22 -11.28
CA GLN A 25 1.78 8.68 -11.37
C GLN A 25 2.77 9.25 -12.38
N ARG A 26 3.90 8.58 -12.56
CA ARG A 26 4.91 8.99 -13.54
C ARG A 26 4.58 8.56 -14.97
N SER A 27 3.75 7.53 -15.10
CA SER A 27 3.41 6.99 -16.41
C SER A 27 2.37 7.87 -17.09
N PRO A 28 2.63 8.37 -18.29
CA PRO A 28 1.65 9.18 -19.02
C PRO A 28 0.46 8.38 -19.51
N SER A 29 0.57 7.06 -19.56
CA SER A 29 -0.50 6.17 -19.99
C SER A 29 -1.30 5.60 -18.82
N ALA A 30 -0.97 5.96 -17.58
CA ALA A 30 -1.67 5.47 -16.41
C ALA A 30 -3.06 6.08 -16.33
N ASP A 31 -4.03 5.21 -16.11
CA ASP A 31 -5.42 5.56 -15.97
C ASP A 31 -5.64 6.09 -14.55
N GLY A 32 -6.37 7.19 -14.43
CA GLY A 32 -6.67 7.80 -13.13
C GLY A 32 -7.40 6.87 -12.18
N LEU A 33 -8.24 6.00 -12.70
CA LEU A 33 -8.97 5.02 -11.89
C LEU A 33 -8.03 4.00 -11.27
N SER A 34 -7.03 3.54 -12.00
CA SER A 34 -6.02 2.62 -11.48
C SER A 34 -5.23 3.27 -10.35
N ILE A 35 -4.86 4.53 -10.49
CA ILE A 35 -4.15 5.29 -9.46
C ILE A 35 -4.99 5.39 -8.19
N VAL A 36 -6.29 5.71 -8.34
CA VAL A 36 -7.21 5.81 -7.20
C VAL A 36 -7.32 4.47 -6.47
N GLU A 37 -7.44 3.37 -7.20
CA GLU A 37 -7.52 2.03 -6.60
C GLU A 37 -6.27 1.67 -5.83
N LEU A 38 -5.10 1.95 -6.40
CA LEU A 38 -3.83 1.70 -5.73
C LEU A 38 -3.69 2.52 -4.45
N LYS A 39 -4.12 3.78 -4.49
CA LYS A 39 -4.10 4.65 -3.32
C LYS A 39 -5.05 4.13 -2.23
N LYS A 40 -6.21 3.62 -2.59
CA LYS A 40 -7.15 3.03 -1.65
C LYS A 40 -6.57 1.80 -0.97
N GLN A 41 -5.92 0.93 -1.74
CA GLN A 41 -5.27 -0.26 -1.20
C GLN A 41 -4.15 0.11 -0.23
N LYS A 42 -3.36 1.10 -0.60
CA LYS A 42 -2.29 1.62 0.25
C LYS A 42 -2.86 2.15 1.57
N LEU A 43 -3.94 2.90 1.51
CA LEU A 43 -4.58 3.46 2.69
C LEU A 43 -5.12 2.37 3.62
N ARG A 44 -5.75 1.33 3.05
CA ARG A 44 -6.26 0.20 3.83
C ARG A 44 -5.14 -0.52 4.58
N LEU A 45 -4.02 -0.75 3.89
CA LEU A 45 -2.87 -1.38 4.51
C LEU A 45 -2.31 -0.51 5.64
N LYS A 46 -2.26 0.78 5.43
CA LYS A 46 -1.79 1.73 6.45
C LYS A 46 -2.69 1.68 7.69
N GLU A 47 -4.00 1.61 7.50
CA GLU A 47 -4.94 1.52 8.61
C GLU A 47 -4.75 0.21 9.39
N GLU A 48 -4.55 -0.90 8.70
CA GLU A 48 -4.28 -2.18 9.34
C GLU A 48 -2.98 -2.16 10.13
N ILE A 49 -1.94 -1.58 9.56
CA ILE A 49 -0.65 -1.42 10.24
C ILE A 49 -0.83 -0.59 11.50
N THR A 50 -1.56 0.50 11.42
CA THR A 50 -1.81 1.39 12.55
C THR A 50 -2.56 0.66 13.66
N LYS A 51 -3.57 -0.13 13.32
CA LYS A 51 -4.33 -0.91 14.30
C LYS A 51 -3.46 -1.92 15.03
N LEU A 52 -2.58 -2.61 14.30
CA LEU A 52 -1.73 -3.63 14.90
C LEU A 52 -0.59 -3.02 15.70
N ASP A 53 -0.15 -1.84 15.33
CA ASP A 53 0.98 -1.16 15.96
C ASP A 53 0.57 -0.32 17.17
N SER A 54 -0.70 -0.05 17.33
CA SER A 54 -1.20 0.80 18.42
C SER A 54 -1.52 0.03 19.69
#